data_9ddafd484c51e762847094dcf38605e4
#
_entry.id   9ddafd484c51e762847094dcf38605e4
#
_cell.length_a   1.000
_cell.length_b   1.000
_cell.length_c   1.000
_cell.angle_alpha   90.00
_cell.angle_beta   90.00
_cell.angle_gamma   90.00
#
_symmetry.space_group_name_H-M   'P 1'
#
loop_
_entity.id
_entity.type
_entity.pdbx_description
1 polymer ?
#
loop_
_entity_poly.entity_id
_entity_poly.type
_entity_poly.pdbx_seq_one_letter_code
_entity_poly.pdbx_strand_id
1 'polypeptide(L)'
;MKLSLITLIFLISTVYSTNQTEIKQDNDVLIRGTWELRDFYHYDENEVVDTVATTDGYRQIKMYTKDRVMWTRYVPKDSVEWFGYGSYVASDDQLKETLEYGSESMMNVIDTLRIFTFELQISENEYSQITVDEEGNRIFSENYKRIE
;
A
#
# COMPACT_ATOMS: atom_id res chain seq x y z
N MET A 1 -6.95 -76.50 -22.75
CA MET A 1 -7.56 -75.35 -22.08
C MET A 1 -6.45 -74.58 -21.41
N LYS A 2 -6.14 -73.39 -21.94
CA LYS A 2 -5.14 -72.49 -21.36
C LYS A 2 -5.89 -71.39 -20.63
N LEU A 3 -5.75 -71.31 -19.29
CA LEU A 3 -6.30 -70.22 -18.48
C LEU A 3 -5.33 -69.00 -18.57
N SER A 4 -5.81 -67.90 -19.14
CA SER A 4 -5.07 -66.69 -19.23
C SER A 4 -5.36 -65.86 -17.96
N LEU A 5 -4.33 -65.64 -17.13
CA LEU A 5 -4.39 -64.86 -15.93
C LEU A 5 -4.18 -63.39 -16.29
N ILE A 6 -5.25 -62.59 -16.31
CA ILE A 6 -5.16 -61.15 -16.52
C ILE A 6 -4.90 -60.51 -15.17
N THR A 7 -3.66 -60.05 -15.00
CA THR A 7 -3.26 -59.27 -13.81
C THR A 7 -3.69 -57.81 -13.99
N LEU A 8 -4.72 -57.39 -13.27
CA LEU A 8 -5.19 -56.02 -13.24
C LEU A 8 -4.29 -55.23 -12.30
N ILE A 9 -3.38 -54.40 -12.87
CA ILE A 9 -2.54 -53.48 -12.10
C ILE A 9 -3.37 -52.22 -11.82
N PHE A 10 -3.81 -52.06 -10.58
CA PHE A 10 -4.44 -50.82 -10.08
C PHE A 10 -3.35 -49.80 -9.81
N LEU A 11 -3.15 -48.82 -10.70
CA LEU A 11 -2.32 -47.66 -10.46
C LEU A 11 -3.05 -46.71 -9.51
N ILE A 12 -2.70 -46.78 -8.24
CA ILE A 12 -3.15 -45.79 -7.24
C ILE A 12 -2.27 -44.53 -7.42
N SER A 13 -2.80 -43.58 -8.17
CA SER A 13 -2.22 -42.22 -8.22
C SER A 13 -2.57 -41.49 -6.92
N THR A 14 -1.66 -41.51 -5.96
CA THR A 14 -1.76 -40.63 -4.78
C THR A 14 -1.53 -39.18 -5.21
N VAL A 15 -2.63 -38.42 -5.33
CA VAL A 15 -2.57 -36.97 -5.50
C VAL A 15 -2.10 -36.39 -4.17
N TYR A 16 -0.80 -36.02 -4.08
CA TYR A 16 -0.32 -35.21 -3.01
C TYR A 16 -0.86 -33.78 -3.21
N SER A 17 -1.95 -33.48 -2.51
CA SER A 17 -2.43 -32.11 -2.38
C SER A 17 -1.42 -31.39 -1.46
N THR A 18 -0.47 -30.68 -2.05
CA THR A 18 0.36 -29.74 -1.30
C THR A 18 -0.52 -28.57 -0.91
N ASN A 19 -1.01 -28.57 0.33
CA ASN A 19 -1.56 -27.37 0.93
C ASN A 19 -0.41 -26.36 1.03
N GLN A 20 -0.23 -25.51 0.03
CA GLN A 20 0.54 -24.30 0.18
C GLN A 20 -0.24 -23.42 1.14
N THR A 21 0.20 -23.39 2.38
CA THR A 21 -0.21 -22.33 3.31
C THR A 21 0.42 -21.06 2.77
N GLU A 22 -0.39 -20.22 2.10
CA GLU A 22 0.04 -18.86 1.79
C GLU A 22 0.37 -18.20 3.12
N ILE A 23 1.65 -17.89 3.32
CA ILE A 23 2.09 -17.10 4.46
C ILE A 23 1.56 -15.69 4.16
N LYS A 24 0.42 -15.34 4.74
CA LYS A 24 -0.11 -13.98 4.68
C LYS A 24 0.93 -13.08 5.35
N GLN A 25 1.64 -12.32 4.56
CA GLN A 25 2.62 -11.37 5.07
C GLN A 25 1.87 -10.22 5.73
N ASP A 26 2.24 -9.90 6.97
CA ASP A 26 1.64 -8.80 7.72
C ASP A 26 1.92 -7.46 7.01
N ASN A 27 0.87 -6.68 6.74
CA ASN A 27 0.99 -5.39 6.06
C ASN A 27 1.86 -4.40 6.84
N ASP A 28 1.93 -4.51 8.17
CA ASP A 28 2.88 -3.74 8.99
C ASP A 28 4.35 -4.05 8.62
N VAL A 29 4.65 -5.26 8.21
CA VAL A 29 5.99 -5.64 7.71
C VAL A 29 6.18 -5.23 6.27
N LEU A 30 5.15 -5.42 5.41
CA LEU A 30 5.20 -5.09 4.00
C LEU A 30 5.42 -3.60 3.75
N ILE A 31 4.82 -2.71 4.55
CA ILE A 31 4.91 -1.28 4.31
C ILE A 31 6.28 -0.69 4.64
N ARG A 32 7.10 -1.39 5.46
CA ARG A 32 8.43 -0.89 5.85
C ARG A 32 9.34 -0.76 4.65
N GLY A 33 10.07 0.33 4.58
CA GLY A 33 10.99 0.65 3.49
C GLY A 33 10.82 2.07 2.99
N THR A 34 11.38 2.33 1.82
CA THR A 34 11.36 3.64 1.17
C THR A 34 10.54 3.56 -0.11
N TRP A 35 9.62 4.52 -0.24
CA TRP A 35 8.62 4.55 -1.28
C TRP A 35 8.62 5.87 -2.02
N GLU A 36 8.49 5.84 -3.34
CA GLU A 36 8.37 7.01 -4.18
C GLU A 36 6.99 7.08 -4.81
N LEU A 37 6.35 8.24 -4.72
CA LEU A 37 5.07 8.48 -5.37
C LEU A 37 5.22 8.35 -6.89
N ARG A 38 4.31 7.59 -7.50
CA ARG A 38 4.25 7.35 -8.94
C ARG A 38 3.20 8.22 -9.61
N ASP A 39 1.97 8.17 -9.09
CA ASP A 39 0.80 8.84 -9.64
C ASP A 39 -0.32 8.94 -8.61
N PHE A 40 -1.41 9.58 -9.02
CA PHE A 40 -2.64 9.71 -8.26
C PHE A 40 -3.81 9.12 -9.04
N TYR A 41 -4.79 8.52 -8.33
CA TYR A 41 -6.05 8.13 -8.92
C TYR A 41 -7.20 8.96 -8.36
N HIS A 42 -8.16 9.28 -9.22
CA HIS A 42 -9.47 9.78 -8.84
C HIS A 42 -10.49 8.65 -9.03
N TYR A 43 -11.44 8.56 -8.12
CA TYR A 43 -12.46 7.52 -8.11
C TYR A 43 -13.84 8.11 -8.26
N ASP A 44 -14.71 7.36 -8.94
CA ASP A 44 -16.17 7.55 -8.97
C ASP A 44 -16.80 6.16 -8.83
N GLU A 45 -17.81 6.01 -7.96
CA GLU A 45 -18.43 4.73 -7.62
C GLU A 45 -17.41 3.63 -7.27
N ASN A 46 -16.30 3.98 -6.58
CA ASN A 46 -15.15 3.12 -6.22
C ASN A 46 -14.29 2.62 -7.41
N GLU A 47 -14.58 3.05 -8.63
CA GLU A 47 -13.79 2.73 -9.82
C GLU A 47 -12.85 3.88 -10.17
N VAL A 48 -11.65 3.54 -10.69
CA VAL A 48 -10.71 4.57 -11.14
C VAL A 48 -11.22 5.21 -12.42
N VAL A 49 -11.50 6.51 -12.39
CA VAL A 49 -11.98 7.28 -13.53
C VAL A 49 -10.92 8.18 -14.15
N ASP A 50 -9.86 8.50 -13.39
CA ASP A 50 -8.75 9.32 -13.88
C ASP A 50 -7.43 8.94 -13.21
N THR A 51 -6.33 9.01 -13.98
CA THR A 51 -4.96 8.82 -13.50
C THR A 51 -4.15 10.08 -13.77
N VAL A 52 -3.70 10.72 -12.70
CA VAL A 52 -2.92 11.94 -12.78
C VAL A 52 -1.45 11.64 -12.49
N ALA A 53 -0.61 11.81 -13.50
CA ALA A 53 0.84 11.71 -13.33
C ALA A 53 1.38 12.90 -12.54
N THR A 54 2.49 12.70 -11.83
CA THR A 54 3.23 13.79 -11.20
C THR A 54 3.80 14.75 -12.26
N THR A 55 3.87 16.03 -11.94
CA THR A 55 4.51 17.02 -12.81
C THR A 55 6.02 16.80 -12.91
N ASP A 56 6.62 17.26 -14.00
CA ASP A 56 8.06 17.12 -14.21
C ASP A 56 8.87 17.73 -13.04
N GLY A 57 9.79 16.93 -12.49
CA GLY A 57 10.60 17.28 -11.34
C GLY A 57 9.88 17.18 -9.98
N TYR A 58 8.58 16.90 -9.93
CA TYR A 58 7.89 16.59 -8.67
C TYR A 58 8.42 15.30 -8.07
N ARG A 59 8.67 15.31 -6.77
CA ARG A 59 9.11 14.12 -6.06
C ARG A 59 8.51 14.07 -4.66
N GLN A 60 7.92 12.95 -4.30
CA GLN A 60 7.43 12.68 -2.96
C GLN A 60 7.96 11.33 -2.50
N ILE A 61 8.62 11.33 -1.35
CA ILE A 61 9.19 10.13 -0.75
C ILE A 61 8.54 9.91 0.61
N LYS A 62 8.17 8.65 0.88
CA LYS A 62 7.76 8.19 2.21
C LYS A 62 8.69 7.10 2.70
N MET A 63 9.05 7.15 3.96
CA MET A 63 9.86 6.12 4.63
C MET A 63 9.10 5.60 5.85
N TYR A 64 8.97 4.29 5.90
CA TYR A 64 8.37 3.60 7.05
C TYR A 64 9.41 2.72 7.71
N THR A 65 9.64 2.94 9.01
CA THR A 65 10.44 2.09 9.87
C THR A 65 9.55 1.09 10.61
N LYS A 66 9.95 0.58 11.76
CA LYS A 66 9.13 -0.32 12.54
C LYS A 66 7.81 0.31 13.03
N ASP A 67 7.85 1.58 13.42
CA ASP A 67 6.73 2.29 14.05
C ASP A 67 6.65 3.78 13.69
N ARG A 68 7.52 4.24 12.77
CA ARG A 68 7.63 5.64 12.39
C ARG A 68 7.46 5.84 10.90
N VAL A 69 6.83 6.94 10.56
CA VAL A 69 6.69 7.43 9.18
C VAL A 69 7.34 8.79 9.06
N MET A 70 8.04 8.98 7.96
CA MET A 70 8.51 10.29 7.51
C MET A 70 8.22 10.43 6.02
N TRP A 71 7.78 11.61 5.61
CA TRP A 71 7.61 11.90 4.20
C TRP A 71 8.07 13.31 3.88
N THR A 72 8.47 13.49 2.64
CA THR A 72 8.87 14.78 2.09
C THR A 72 8.36 14.94 0.67
N ARG A 73 8.02 16.16 0.28
CA ARG A 73 7.54 16.53 -1.05
C ARG A 73 8.40 17.66 -1.60
N TYR A 74 8.91 17.46 -2.79
CA TYR A 74 9.61 18.47 -3.56
C TYR A 74 8.79 18.85 -4.78
N VAL A 75 8.48 20.15 -4.92
CA VAL A 75 7.79 20.73 -6.06
C VAL A 75 8.69 21.81 -6.67
N PRO A 76 9.24 21.65 -7.88
CA PRO A 76 10.29 22.52 -8.42
C PRO A 76 9.92 24.01 -8.54
N LYS A 77 8.62 24.30 -8.64
CA LYS A 77 8.10 25.67 -8.79
C LYS A 77 7.44 26.21 -7.53
N ASP A 78 7.45 25.43 -6.46
CA ASP A 78 6.87 25.80 -5.18
C ASP A 78 7.98 26.11 -4.19
N SER A 79 7.90 27.27 -3.53
CA SER A 79 8.84 27.65 -2.47
C SER A 79 8.43 27.13 -1.10
N VAL A 80 7.28 26.44 -1.02
CA VAL A 80 6.75 25.92 0.23
C VAL A 80 7.33 24.53 0.50
N GLU A 81 7.97 24.39 1.65
CA GLU A 81 8.44 23.09 2.11
C GLU A 81 7.30 22.27 2.66
N TRP A 82 7.26 20.98 2.26
CA TRP A 82 6.30 20.00 2.75
C TRP A 82 7.01 18.74 3.23
N PHE A 83 6.97 18.50 4.52
CA PHE A 83 7.37 17.25 5.14
C PHE A 83 6.56 16.99 6.41
N GLY A 84 6.47 15.74 6.80
CA GLY A 84 5.84 15.30 8.04
C GLY A 84 6.58 14.12 8.66
N TYR A 85 6.54 14.05 9.99
CA TYR A 85 7.08 12.98 10.77
C TYR A 85 6.08 12.57 11.86
N GLY A 86 5.97 11.26 12.11
CA GLY A 86 5.09 10.75 13.14
C GLY A 86 5.18 9.23 13.29
N SER A 87 4.16 8.68 13.89
CA SER A 87 3.96 7.24 14.02
C SER A 87 2.89 6.73 13.06
N TYR A 88 2.86 5.43 12.83
CA TYR A 88 1.82 4.79 12.03
C TYR A 88 1.40 3.42 12.60
N VAL A 89 0.23 2.97 12.16
CA VAL A 89 -0.25 1.60 12.31
C VAL A 89 -0.79 1.15 10.96
N ALA A 90 -0.36 -0.01 10.48
CA ALA A 90 -0.91 -0.66 9.30
C ALA A 90 -1.61 -1.96 9.68
N SER A 91 -2.81 -2.16 9.17
CA SER A 91 -3.59 -3.40 9.26
C SER A 91 -3.82 -3.99 7.87
N ASP A 92 -4.66 -5.01 7.75
CA ASP A 92 -4.93 -5.68 6.48
C ASP A 92 -5.49 -4.75 5.39
N ASP A 93 -6.24 -3.73 5.78
CA ASP A 93 -6.98 -2.83 4.88
C ASP A 93 -6.86 -1.35 5.25
N GLN A 94 -6.12 -1.02 6.30
CA GLN A 94 -6.07 0.35 6.79
C GLN A 94 -4.64 0.78 7.13
N LEU A 95 -4.30 2.01 6.74
CA LEU A 95 -3.12 2.74 7.17
C LEU A 95 -3.56 3.96 7.98
N LYS A 96 -3.09 4.07 9.22
CA LYS A 96 -3.32 5.22 10.07
C LYS A 96 -1.98 5.87 10.43
N GLU A 97 -1.80 7.13 10.01
CA GLU A 97 -0.65 7.96 10.33
C GLU A 97 -1.03 9.01 11.38
N THR A 98 -0.21 9.14 12.42
CA THR A 98 -0.37 10.16 13.45
C THR A 98 0.85 11.07 13.40
N LEU A 99 0.70 12.26 12.81
CA LEU A 99 1.80 13.19 12.64
C LEU A 99 2.10 13.94 13.94
N GLU A 100 3.37 14.00 14.30
CA GLU A 100 3.88 14.68 15.49
C GLU A 100 4.31 16.10 15.17
N TYR A 101 5.05 16.26 14.07
CA TYR A 101 5.49 17.56 13.56
C TYR A 101 5.81 17.49 12.06
N GLY A 102 6.04 18.64 11.46
CA GLY A 102 6.39 18.77 10.03
C GLY A 102 6.92 20.17 9.70
N SER A 103 6.91 20.51 8.41
CA SER A 103 7.18 21.87 7.94
C SER A 103 6.17 22.85 8.53
N GLU A 104 6.45 24.16 8.45
CA GLU A 104 5.53 25.19 8.91
C GLU A 104 4.14 25.04 8.28
N SER A 105 4.08 24.81 6.97
CA SER A 105 2.82 24.54 6.26
C SER A 105 2.10 23.30 6.80
N MET A 106 2.84 22.23 7.12
CA MET A 106 2.26 21.01 7.67
C MET A 106 1.83 21.20 9.13
N MET A 107 2.54 21.99 9.92
CA MET A 107 2.13 22.30 11.30
C MET A 107 0.76 22.97 11.34
N ASN A 108 0.45 23.88 10.41
CA ASN A 108 -0.88 24.48 10.32
C ASN A 108 -2.00 23.45 10.07
N VAL A 109 -1.69 22.35 9.35
CA VAL A 109 -2.61 21.23 9.16
C VAL A 109 -2.70 20.39 10.43
N ILE A 110 -1.56 20.04 11.03
CA ILE A 110 -1.47 19.19 12.24
C ILE A 110 -2.20 19.80 13.44
N ASP A 111 -2.24 21.13 13.56
CA ASP A 111 -2.95 21.82 14.62
C ASP A 111 -4.48 21.59 14.56
N THR A 112 -5.01 21.26 13.39
CA THR A 112 -6.44 20.97 13.20
C THR A 112 -6.72 19.49 12.94
N LEU A 113 -5.86 18.81 12.18
CA LEU A 113 -5.99 17.39 11.82
C LEU A 113 -4.63 16.71 11.95
N ARG A 114 -4.47 15.88 12.98
CA ARG A 114 -3.22 15.18 13.30
C ARG A 114 -3.20 13.73 12.84
N ILE A 115 -4.37 13.11 12.74
CA ILE A 115 -4.54 11.70 12.41
C ILE A 115 -5.12 11.58 11.01
N PHE A 116 -4.40 10.87 10.16
CA PHE A 116 -4.79 10.58 8.77
C PHE A 116 -5.05 9.08 8.65
N THR A 117 -6.22 8.73 8.17
CA THR A 117 -6.63 7.33 7.98
C THR A 117 -6.93 7.09 6.52
N PHE A 118 -6.39 6.01 5.98
CA PHE A 118 -6.52 5.62 4.57
C PHE A 118 -6.93 4.16 4.50
N GLU A 119 -7.66 3.79 3.47
CA GLU A 119 -7.71 2.40 3.02
C GLU A 119 -6.33 2.06 2.43
N LEU A 120 -5.81 0.88 2.76
CA LEU A 120 -4.50 0.42 2.33
C LEU A 120 -4.63 -0.74 1.35
N GLN A 121 -4.05 -0.57 0.17
CA GLN A 121 -3.78 -1.68 -0.74
C GLN A 121 -2.28 -1.79 -0.92
N ILE A 122 -1.69 -2.96 -0.62
CA ILE A 122 -0.25 -3.14 -0.60
C ILE A 122 0.17 -4.48 -1.19
N SER A 123 1.27 -4.45 -1.92
CA SER A 123 2.03 -5.61 -2.40
C SER A 123 3.51 -5.43 -2.05
N GLU A 124 4.35 -6.36 -2.48
CA GLU A 124 5.80 -6.28 -2.22
C GLU A 124 6.44 -4.99 -2.76
N ASN A 125 6.03 -4.51 -3.93
CA ASN A 125 6.69 -3.42 -4.65
C ASN A 125 5.84 -2.17 -4.86
N GLU A 126 4.56 -2.22 -4.50
CA GLU A 126 3.62 -1.10 -4.70
C GLU A 126 2.65 -1.01 -3.53
N TYR A 127 2.25 0.21 -3.16
CA TYR A 127 1.10 0.42 -2.30
C TYR A 127 0.31 1.65 -2.71
N SER A 128 -0.97 1.65 -2.36
CA SER A 128 -1.87 2.79 -2.49
C SER A 128 -2.45 3.15 -1.13
N GLN A 129 -2.36 4.42 -0.77
CA GLN A 129 -3.14 4.99 0.32
C GLN A 129 -4.36 5.70 -0.27
N ILE A 130 -5.54 5.23 0.07
CA ILE A 130 -6.79 5.65 -0.54
C ILE A 130 -7.60 6.43 0.46
N THR A 131 -7.95 7.66 0.10
CA THR A 131 -8.88 8.48 0.87
C THR A 131 -10.30 8.04 0.55
N VAL A 132 -11.11 7.84 1.59
CA VAL A 132 -12.53 7.51 1.48
C VAL A 132 -13.37 8.62 2.10
N ASP A 133 -14.62 8.78 1.63
CA ASP A 133 -15.60 9.69 2.21
C ASP A 133 -16.22 9.10 3.51
N GLU A 134 -17.18 9.81 4.09
CA GLU A 134 -17.88 9.39 5.30
C GLU A 134 -18.73 8.13 5.10
N GLU A 135 -19.18 7.86 3.87
CA GLU A 135 -19.92 6.67 3.47
C GLU A 135 -19.00 5.47 3.13
N GLY A 136 -17.66 5.69 3.08
CA GLY A 136 -16.66 4.68 2.75
C GLY A 136 -16.38 4.55 1.25
N ASN A 137 -16.87 5.47 0.41
CA ASN A 137 -16.54 5.47 -1.01
C ASN A 137 -15.14 6.06 -1.24
N ARG A 138 -14.40 5.45 -2.15
CA ARG A 138 -13.07 5.94 -2.57
C ARG A 138 -13.21 7.24 -3.35
N ILE A 139 -12.36 8.22 -3.05
CA ILE A 139 -12.34 9.53 -3.70
C ILE A 139 -11.04 9.75 -4.45
N PHE A 140 -9.92 9.41 -3.79
CA PHE A 140 -8.59 9.78 -4.26
C PHE A 140 -7.55 8.80 -3.70
N SER A 141 -6.47 8.53 -4.44
CA SER A 141 -5.32 7.81 -3.89
C SER A 141 -3.99 8.41 -4.31
N GLU A 142 -3.01 8.22 -3.44
CA GLU A 142 -1.59 8.34 -3.73
C GLU A 142 -1.03 6.93 -3.93
N ASN A 143 -0.38 6.69 -5.08
CA ASN A 143 0.12 5.38 -5.45
C ASN A 143 1.65 5.40 -5.49
N TYR A 144 2.24 4.49 -4.74
CA TYR A 144 3.68 4.46 -4.49
C TYR A 144 4.32 3.21 -5.05
N LYS A 145 5.56 3.34 -5.49
CA LYS A 145 6.46 2.23 -5.80
C LYS A 145 7.58 2.15 -4.77
N ARG A 146 8.00 0.95 -4.44
CA ARG A 146 9.15 0.71 -3.57
C ARG A 146 10.45 1.13 -4.28
N ILE A 147 11.34 1.79 -3.54
CA ILE A 147 12.70 2.10 -4.01
C ILE A 147 13.77 1.49 -3.09
N GLU A 148 13.41 1.10 -1.87
CA GLU A 148 14.22 0.31 -0.92
C GLU A 148 13.34 -0.55 -0.03
#